data_8c44ba7cbfc2fd014c4af344c852b070
#
_entry.id   8c44ba7cbfc2fd014c4af344c852b070
#
_cell.length_a   1.000
_cell.length_b   1.000
_cell.length_c   1.000
_cell.angle_alpha   90.00
_cell.angle_beta   90.00
_cell.angle_gamma   90.00
#
_symmetry.space_group_name_H-M   'P 1'
#
loop_
_entity.id
_entity.type
_entity.pdbx_description
1 polymer ?
#
loop_
_entity_poly.entity_id
_entity_poly.type
_entity_poly.pdbx_seq_one_letter_code
_entity_poly.pdbx_strand_id
1 'polypeptide(L)'
;MKRVLKWIFVVLLVGFALLQLTNLGRTNPVVTPGHDFLSSANPPPEITAMLRNACYDCHSYETRWPWYGHVAPVSWWLRSHISDARDVLNFSEWPQNDPQKAARKLNHIGDSVRDGDMPLPSYLKIHTEARLTEHQRETLSNWAFNESDRLKGLTNSLP
;
A
#
# COMPACT_ATOMS: atom_id res chain seq x y z
N MET A 1 -14.11 -32.17 33.57
CA MET A 1 -13.56 -31.77 32.26
C MET A 1 -14.54 -30.94 31.42
N LYS A 2 -15.75 -31.41 31.06
CA LYS A 2 -16.69 -30.65 30.18
C LYS A 2 -17.09 -29.28 30.72
N ARG A 3 -17.29 -29.09 32.05
CA ARG A 3 -17.64 -27.80 32.66
C ARG A 3 -16.47 -26.78 32.56
N VAL A 4 -15.24 -27.22 32.83
CA VAL A 4 -14.04 -26.37 32.73
C VAL A 4 -13.83 -25.91 31.29
N LEU A 5 -13.93 -26.81 30.31
CA LEU A 5 -13.81 -26.47 28.89
C LEU A 5 -14.88 -25.45 28.45
N LYS A 6 -16.13 -25.59 28.93
CA LYS A 6 -17.19 -24.63 28.67
C LYS A 6 -16.84 -23.23 29.21
N TRP A 7 -16.34 -23.13 30.42
CA TRP A 7 -15.97 -21.83 31.02
C TRP A 7 -14.77 -21.19 30.29
N ILE A 8 -13.75 -21.99 29.92
CA ILE A 8 -12.64 -21.50 29.09
C ILE A 8 -13.16 -20.92 27.78
N PHE A 9 -14.05 -21.64 27.09
CA PHE A 9 -14.65 -21.16 25.85
C PHE A 9 -15.42 -19.84 26.04
N VAL A 10 -16.23 -19.73 27.09
CA VAL A 10 -16.98 -18.50 27.40
C VAL A 10 -16.04 -17.34 27.68
N VAL A 11 -14.96 -17.54 28.45
CA VAL A 11 -13.98 -16.49 28.75
C VAL A 11 -13.27 -16.03 27.47
N LEU A 12 -12.88 -16.97 26.60
CA LEU A 12 -12.25 -16.62 25.30
C LEU A 12 -13.22 -15.85 24.39
N LEU A 13 -14.48 -16.25 24.36
CA LEU A 13 -15.49 -15.58 23.54
C LEU A 13 -15.78 -14.16 24.05
N VAL A 14 -15.93 -13.99 25.37
CA VAL A 14 -16.09 -12.67 25.98
C VAL A 14 -14.83 -11.81 25.76
N GLY A 15 -13.65 -12.36 25.96
CA GLY A 15 -12.39 -11.67 25.70
C GLY A 15 -12.28 -11.23 24.24
N PHE A 16 -12.63 -12.11 23.29
CA PHE A 16 -12.67 -11.77 21.87
C PHE A 16 -13.69 -10.64 21.57
N ALA A 17 -14.88 -10.72 22.16
CA ALA A 17 -15.90 -9.67 21.99
C ALA A 17 -15.43 -8.31 22.56
N LEU A 18 -14.76 -8.31 23.70
CA LEU A 18 -14.18 -7.09 24.29
C LEU A 18 -13.07 -6.52 23.43
N LEU A 19 -12.23 -7.36 22.78
CA LEU A 19 -11.22 -6.91 21.83
C LEU A 19 -11.83 -6.11 20.65
N GLN A 20 -13.06 -6.43 20.23
CA GLN A 20 -13.70 -5.71 19.12
C GLN A 20 -14.03 -4.24 19.50
N LEU A 21 -14.14 -3.90 20.77
CA LEU A 21 -14.38 -2.53 21.24
C LEU A 21 -13.15 -1.63 21.02
N THR A 22 -11.96 -2.20 20.90
CA THR A 22 -10.71 -1.47 20.64
C THR A 22 -10.45 -1.18 19.17
N ASN A 23 -11.38 -1.54 18.30
CA ASN A 23 -11.25 -1.47 16.85
C ASN A 23 -11.49 -0.03 16.34
N LEU A 24 -10.57 0.88 16.68
CA LEU A 24 -10.66 2.30 16.37
C LEU A 24 -9.97 2.65 15.04
N GLY A 25 -10.59 3.56 14.27
CA GLY A 25 -9.96 4.33 13.21
C GLY A 25 -9.64 3.57 11.92
N ARG A 26 -10.64 3.38 11.09
CA ARG A 26 -10.57 2.92 9.69
C ARG A 26 -10.90 4.05 8.71
N THR A 27 -10.59 5.27 9.13
CA THR A 27 -10.77 6.44 8.28
C THR A 27 -9.49 6.67 7.49
N ASN A 28 -9.62 6.78 6.19
CA ASN A 28 -8.53 7.27 5.37
C ASN A 28 -8.34 8.77 5.63
N PRO A 29 -7.10 9.25 5.72
CA PRO A 29 -6.84 10.69 5.72
C PRO A 29 -7.39 11.35 4.45
N VAL A 30 -7.65 12.65 4.52
CA VAL A 30 -8.12 13.40 3.35
C VAL A 30 -6.95 13.56 2.37
N VAL A 31 -7.20 13.22 1.11
CA VAL A 31 -6.23 13.45 0.03
C VAL A 31 -6.22 14.94 -0.29
N THR A 32 -5.05 15.57 -0.26
CA THR A 32 -4.90 16.96 -0.69
C THR A 32 -4.94 17.04 -2.21
N PRO A 33 -5.86 17.81 -2.81
CA PRO A 33 -5.92 17.92 -4.26
C PRO A 33 -4.58 18.38 -4.85
N GLY A 34 -4.13 17.72 -5.92
CA GLY A 34 -2.89 18.03 -6.61
C GLY A 34 -1.62 17.43 -5.99
N HIS A 35 -1.69 16.81 -4.81
CA HIS A 35 -0.56 16.14 -4.18
C HIS A 35 -0.49 14.64 -4.48
N ASP A 36 -1.46 14.11 -5.19
CA ASP A 36 -1.50 12.70 -5.56
C ASP A 36 -0.52 12.38 -6.71
N PHE A 37 0.10 11.21 -6.61
CA PHE A 37 1.05 10.72 -7.61
C PHE A 37 0.46 10.64 -9.02
N LEU A 38 -0.74 10.08 -9.16
CA LEU A 38 -1.35 9.88 -10.48
C LEU A 38 -1.65 11.21 -11.18
N SER A 39 -2.02 12.24 -10.42
CA SER A 39 -2.22 13.59 -10.97
C SER A 39 -0.90 14.28 -11.33
N SER A 40 0.19 13.98 -10.60
CA SER A 40 1.50 14.61 -10.80
C SER A 40 2.30 13.95 -11.91
N ALA A 41 2.36 12.62 -11.96
CA ALA A 41 3.14 11.84 -12.91
C ALA A 41 2.38 11.51 -14.19
N ASN A 42 1.03 11.58 -14.14
CA ASN A 42 0.13 11.25 -15.26
C ASN A 42 0.54 9.97 -16.02
N PRO A 43 0.68 8.82 -15.32
CA PRO A 43 1.12 7.59 -15.95
C PRO A 43 0.11 7.07 -16.97
N PRO A 44 0.55 6.25 -17.94
CA PRO A 44 -0.35 5.58 -18.88
C PRO A 44 -1.48 4.83 -18.14
N PRO A 45 -2.67 4.66 -18.75
CA PRO A 45 -3.81 3.98 -18.12
C PRO A 45 -3.49 2.58 -17.61
N GLU A 46 -2.65 1.82 -18.32
CA GLU A 46 -2.20 0.49 -17.89
C GLU A 46 -1.40 0.55 -16.60
N ILE A 47 -0.43 1.45 -16.50
CA ILE A 47 0.37 1.67 -15.28
C ILE A 47 -0.53 2.12 -14.14
N THR A 48 -1.44 3.05 -14.41
CA THR A 48 -2.44 3.52 -13.43
C THR A 48 -3.24 2.36 -12.86
N ALA A 49 -3.73 1.45 -13.70
CA ALA A 49 -4.50 0.29 -13.28
C ALA A 49 -3.68 -0.67 -12.40
N MET A 50 -2.42 -0.95 -12.78
CA MET A 50 -1.51 -1.78 -12.00
C MET A 50 -1.24 -1.17 -10.62
N LEU A 51 -0.91 0.12 -10.54
CA LEU A 51 -0.66 0.83 -9.29
C LEU A 51 -1.89 0.81 -8.38
N ARG A 52 -3.09 1.12 -8.91
CA ARG A 52 -4.33 1.12 -8.13
C ARG A 52 -4.66 -0.26 -7.56
N ASN A 53 -4.46 -1.33 -8.33
CA ASN A 53 -4.80 -2.68 -7.89
C ASN A 53 -3.76 -3.29 -6.96
N ALA A 54 -2.48 -2.99 -7.16
CA ALA A 54 -1.38 -3.67 -6.49
C ALA A 54 -0.74 -2.87 -5.34
N CYS A 55 -0.87 -1.53 -5.34
CA CYS A 55 -0.10 -0.66 -4.43
C CYS A 55 -0.96 0.28 -3.58
N TYR A 56 -2.03 0.86 -4.14
CA TYR A 56 -2.75 1.97 -3.53
C TYR A 56 -3.42 1.61 -2.20
N ASP A 57 -3.85 0.37 -2.00
CA ASP A 57 -4.49 -0.04 -0.75
C ASP A 57 -3.59 0.11 0.48
N CYS A 58 -2.27 -0.06 0.30
CA CYS A 58 -1.30 0.11 1.39
C CYS A 58 -0.56 1.44 1.31
N HIS A 59 -0.24 1.93 0.11
CA HIS A 59 0.64 3.07 -0.11
C HIS A 59 -0.10 4.36 -0.48
N SER A 60 -1.39 4.51 -0.13
CA SER A 60 -2.14 5.75 -0.33
C SER A 60 -3.16 6.01 0.77
N TYR A 61 -3.81 7.17 0.72
CA TYR A 61 -4.97 7.48 1.56
C TYR A 61 -6.30 6.97 0.97
N GLU A 62 -6.24 6.12 -0.06
CA GLU A 62 -7.39 5.53 -0.73
C GLU A 62 -7.55 4.03 -0.41
N THR A 63 -7.17 3.58 0.80
CA THR A 63 -7.30 2.17 1.22
C THR A 63 -8.74 1.70 1.13
N ARG A 64 -8.97 0.62 0.40
CA ARG A 64 -10.22 -0.13 0.40
C ARG A 64 -10.16 -1.15 1.53
N TRP A 65 -10.72 -0.78 2.69
CA TRP A 65 -10.62 -1.60 3.90
C TRP A 65 -11.31 -2.95 3.73
N PRO A 66 -10.60 -4.08 3.76
CA PRO A 66 -11.20 -5.41 3.63
C PRO A 66 -11.97 -5.78 4.90
N TRP A 67 -12.89 -6.76 4.79
CA TRP A 67 -13.71 -7.19 5.92
C TRP A 67 -12.89 -7.62 7.15
N TYR A 68 -11.76 -8.30 6.94
CA TYR A 68 -10.89 -8.75 8.04
C TYR A 68 -10.16 -7.57 8.74
N GLY A 69 -10.02 -6.45 8.07
CA GLY A 69 -9.56 -5.19 8.68
C GLY A 69 -10.54 -4.61 9.71
N HIS A 70 -11.72 -5.24 9.84
CA HIS A 70 -12.73 -4.91 10.84
C HIS A 70 -12.70 -5.84 12.06
N VAL A 71 -11.81 -6.82 12.12
CA VAL A 71 -11.76 -7.85 13.17
C VAL A 71 -10.42 -7.78 13.90
N ALA A 72 -10.46 -7.42 15.20
CA ALA A 72 -9.28 -7.48 16.04
C ALA A 72 -8.91 -8.95 16.38
N PRO A 73 -7.62 -9.31 16.46
CA PRO A 73 -6.43 -8.46 16.39
C PRO A 73 -5.90 -8.19 14.98
N VAL A 74 -6.47 -8.82 13.93
CA VAL A 74 -6.00 -8.69 12.54
C VAL A 74 -6.04 -7.22 12.08
N SER A 75 -7.07 -6.49 12.49
CA SER A 75 -7.20 -5.05 12.19
C SER A 75 -6.03 -4.21 12.71
N TRP A 76 -5.45 -4.55 13.85
CA TRP A 76 -4.31 -3.82 14.41
C TRP A 76 -3.05 -4.06 13.57
N TRP A 77 -2.81 -5.33 13.23
CA TRP A 77 -1.70 -5.74 12.38
C TRP A 77 -1.79 -5.08 10.99
N LEU A 78 -2.97 -5.10 10.35
CA LEU A 78 -3.17 -4.48 9.05
C LEU A 78 -2.93 -2.96 9.10
N ARG A 79 -3.41 -2.28 10.15
CA ARG A 79 -3.18 -0.84 10.32
C ARG A 79 -1.71 -0.50 10.48
N SER A 80 -0.96 -1.27 11.28
CA SER A 80 0.49 -1.09 11.41
C SER A 80 1.16 -1.20 10.06
N HIS A 81 0.86 -2.26 9.29
CA HIS A 81 1.44 -2.45 7.95
C HIS A 81 1.11 -1.33 6.98
N ILE A 82 -0.12 -0.81 6.99
CA ILE A 82 -0.50 0.34 6.15
C ILE A 82 0.22 1.62 6.61
N SER A 83 0.38 1.83 7.92
CA SER A 83 1.14 2.97 8.45
C SER A 83 2.59 2.91 7.99
N ASP A 84 3.26 1.78 8.20
CA ASP A 84 4.65 1.55 7.81
C ASP A 84 4.85 1.69 6.30
N ALA A 85 3.89 1.19 5.50
CA ALA A 85 3.91 1.33 4.06
C ALA A 85 3.85 2.80 3.62
N ARG A 86 2.98 3.60 4.25
CA ARG A 86 2.84 5.04 3.96
C ARG A 86 4.05 5.85 4.39
N ASP A 87 4.75 5.46 5.45
CA ASP A 87 5.97 6.13 5.90
C ASP A 87 7.11 5.96 4.86
N VAL A 88 7.21 4.80 4.24
CA VAL A 88 8.18 4.53 3.17
C VAL A 88 7.76 5.18 1.85
N LEU A 89 6.52 4.97 1.43
CA LEU A 89 5.96 5.42 0.16
C LEU A 89 4.49 5.79 0.32
N ASN A 90 4.12 7.03 0.04
CA ASN A 90 2.74 7.49 0.06
C ASN A 90 2.39 8.19 -1.25
N PHE A 91 1.55 7.57 -2.05
CA PHE A 91 1.09 8.13 -3.33
C PHE A 91 0.18 9.34 -3.16
N SER A 92 -0.49 9.47 -2.01
CA SER A 92 -1.33 10.64 -1.70
C SER A 92 -0.53 11.85 -1.20
N GLU A 93 0.77 11.67 -0.91
CA GLU A 93 1.71 12.72 -0.50
C GLU A 93 2.97 12.68 -1.37
N TRP A 94 2.78 12.74 -2.68
CA TRP A 94 3.88 12.65 -3.62
C TRP A 94 4.78 13.91 -3.57
N PRO A 95 6.11 13.76 -3.55
CA PRO A 95 7.04 14.89 -3.46
C PRO A 95 7.25 15.58 -4.82
N GLN A 96 6.18 16.15 -5.39
CA GLN A 96 6.19 16.78 -6.71
C GLN A 96 7.13 18.00 -6.82
N ASN A 97 7.42 18.67 -5.70
CA ASN A 97 8.34 19.81 -5.64
C ASN A 97 9.80 19.41 -5.37
N ASP A 98 10.09 18.10 -5.26
CA ASP A 98 11.43 17.55 -5.08
C ASP A 98 11.65 16.41 -6.10
N PRO A 99 12.08 16.75 -7.33
CA PRO A 99 12.30 15.77 -8.39
C PRO A 99 13.32 14.69 -8.03
N GLN A 100 14.33 15.01 -7.22
CA GLN A 100 15.32 14.03 -6.79
C GLN A 100 14.72 13.01 -5.83
N LYS A 101 13.88 13.46 -4.87
CA LYS A 101 13.16 12.57 -3.96
C LYS A 101 12.13 11.72 -4.71
N ALA A 102 11.41 12.32 -5.67
CA ALA A 102 10.48 11.62 -6.54
C ALA A 102 11.18 10.53 -7.36
N ALA A 103 12.34 10.84 -7.96
CA ALA A 103 13.14 9.88 -8.72
C ALA A 103 13.63 8.71 -7.86
N ARG A 104 14.09 8.97 -6.62
CA ARG A 104 14.47 7.89 -5.69
C ARG A 104 13.30 6.97 -5.35
N LYS A 105 12.10 7.54 -5.12
CA LYS A 105 10.89 6.75 -4.86
C LYS A 105 10.49 5.89 -6.06
N LEU A 106 10.59 6.43 -7.28
CA LEU A 106 10.32 5.67 -8.51
C LEU A 106 11.32 4.52 -8.70
N ASN A 107 12.60 4.74 -8.47
CA ASN A 107 13.59 3.66 -8.49
C ASN A 107 13.24 2.56 -7.49
N HIS A 108 12.89 2.94 -6.26
CA HIS A 108 12.49 1.97 -5.24
C HIS A 108 11.24 1.17 -5.63
N ILE A 109 10.26 1.81 -6.27
CA ILE A 109 9.09 1.10 -6.85
C ILE A 109 9.56 0.09 -7.90
N GLY A 110 10.41 0.52 -8.85
CA GLY A 110 10.94 -0.33 -9.90
C GLY A 110 11.68 -1.55 -9.36
N ASP A 111 12.59 -1.35 -8.40
CA ASP A 111 13.36 -2.41 -7.76
C ASP A 111 12.44 -3.40 -7.01
N SER A 112 11.57 -2.90 -6.12
CA SER A 112 10.69 -3.76 -5.30
C SER A 112 9.72 -4.60 -6.14
N VAL A 113 9.24 -4.05 -7.26
CA VAL A 113 8.36 -4.79 -8.17
C VAL A 113 9.15 -5.81 -8.98
N ARG A 114 10.32 -5.45 -9.51
CA ARG A 114 11.20 -6.34 -10.29
C ARG A 114 11.66 -7.53 -9.45
N ASP A 115 12.09 -7.27 -8.23
CA ASP A 115 12.65 -8.29 -7.33
C ASP A 115 11.54 -9.16 -6.70
N GLY A 116 10.26 -8.79 -6.88
CA GLY A 116 9.11 -9.54 -6.39
C GLY A 116 8.78 -9.32 -4.92
N ASP A 117 9.39 -8.33 -4.29
CA ASP A 117 9.12 -7.93 -2.90
C ASP A 117 7.72 -7.30 -2.77
N MET A 118 7.26 -6.64 -3.84
CA MET A 118 5.94 -6.02 -3.92
C MET A 118 5.17 -6.48 -5.16
N PRO A 119 3.86 -6.69 -5.00
CA PRO A 119 3.05 -6.69 -3.78
C PRO A 119 3.41 -7.84 -2.83
N LEU A 120 3.23 -7.64 -1.52
CA LEU A 120 3.59 -8.63 -0.49
C LEU A 120 2.96 -10.01 -0.77
N PRO A 121 3.73 -11.12 -0.69
CA PRO A 121 3.20 -12.46 -0.92
C PRO A 121 2.04 -12.84 0.03
N SER A 122 2.03 -12.30 1.25
CA SER A 122 0.92 -12.48 2.20
C SER A 122 -0.37 -11.81 1.74
N TYR A 123 -0.26 -10.63 1.14
CA TYR A 123 -1.38 -9.87 0.57
C TYR A 123 -1.99 -10.60 -0.63
N LEU A 124 -1.17 -11.11 -1.53
CA LEU A 124 -1.58 -11.83 -2.74
C LEU A 124 -2.35 -13.15 -2.48
N LYS A 125 -2.32 -13.68 -1.25
CA LYS A 125 -3.09 -14.88 -0.89
C LYS A 125 -4.60 -14.64 -0.90
N ILE A 126 -5.01 -13.41 -0.59
CA ILE A 126 -6.42 -13.02 -0.47
C ILE A 126 -6.81 -12.06 -1.60
N HIS A 127 -5.86 -11.23 -2.08
CA HIS A 127 -6.06 -10.21 -3.11
C HIS A 127 -5.46 -10.67 -4.45
N THR A 128 -6.13 -11.56 -5.12
CA THR A 128 -5.65 -12.13 -6.40
C THR A 128 -5.61 -11.10 -7.52
N GLU A 129 -6.44 -10.07 -7.45
CA GLU A 129 -6.49 -8.93 -8.38
C GLU A 129 -5.24 -8.04 -8.32
N ALA A 130 -4.49 -8.08 -7.22
CA ALA A 130 -3.23 -7.37 -7.07
C ALA A 130 -2.03 -8.13 -7.67
N ARG A 131 -2.26 -9.35 -8.16
CA ARG A 131 -1.21 -10.20 -8.72
C ARG A 131 -0.78 -9.65 -10.07
N LEU A 132 0.49 -9.25 -10.17
CA LEU A 132 1.09 -8.85 -11.43
C LEU A 132 1.64 -10.09 -12.15
N THR A 133 1.36 -10.21 -13.45
CA THR A 133 2.04 -11.16 -14.33
C THR A 133 3.50 -10.74 -14.50
N GLU A 134 4.36 -11.63 -14.99
CA GLU A 134 5.77 -11.30 -15.28
C GLU A 134 5.88 -10.10 -16.22
N HIS A 135 5.11 -10.11 -17.32
CA HIS A 135 5.06 -8.98 -18.25
C HIS A 135 4.63 -7.67 -17.58
N GLN A 136 3.64 -7.71 -16.68
CA GLN A 136 3.21 -6.52 -15.94
C GLN A 136 4.26 -6.01 -14.96
N ARG A 137 5.02 -6.92 -14.30
CA ARG A 137 6.17 -6.55 -13.45
C ARG A 137 7.21 -5.80 -14.25
N GLU A 138 7.59 -6.38 -15.39
CA GLU A 138 8.58 -5.81 -16.30
C GLU A 138 8.12 -4.44 -16.82
N THR A 139 6.88 -4.34 -17.27
CA THR A 139 6.28 -3.10 -17.78
C THR A 139 6.27 -2.01 -16.70
N LEU A 140 5.80 -2.33 -15.49
CA LEU A 140 5.72 -1.37 -14.39
C LEU A 140 7.10 -0.94 -13.90
N SER A 141 8.05 -1.89 -13.75
CA SER A 141 9.42 -1.61 -13.32
C SER A 141 10.16 -0.73 -14.33
N ASN A 142 10.09 -1.08 -15.63
CA ASN A 142 10.73 -0.32 -16.69
C ASN A 142 10.14 1.10 -16.78
N TRP A 143 8.83 1.23 -16.66
CA TRP A 143 8.19 2.53 -16.63
C TRP A 143 8.69 3.37 -15.44
N ALA A 144 8.78 2.79 -14.24
CA ALA A 144 9.22 3.49 -13.04
C ALA A 144 10.70 3.95 -13.16
N PHE A 145 11.58 3.12 -13.71
CA PHE A 145 12.98 3.50 -13.96
C PHE A 145 13.10 4.62 -15.00
N ASN A 146 12.38 4.52 -16.12
CA ASN A 146 12.41 5.54 -17.17
C ASN A 146 11.90 6.88 -16.63
N GLU A 147 10.83 6.88 -15.83
CA GLU A 147 10.30 8.09 -15.23
C GLU A 147 11.25 8.68 -14.17
N SER A 148 11.94 7.83 -13.39
CA SER A 148 13.00 8.25 -12.48
C SER A 148 14.14 8.96 -13.24
N ASP A 149 14.60 8.38 -14.34
CA ASP A 149 15.70 8.94 -15.11
C ASP A 149 15.29 10.25 -15.82
N ARG A 150 14.04 10.34 -16.28
CA ARG A 150 13.48 11.60 -16.79
C ARG A 150 13.53 12.72 -15.73
N LEU A 151 13.15 12.43 -14.49
CA LEU A 151 13.20 13.42 -13.40
C LEU A 151 14.61 13.81 -13.02
N LYS A 152 15.58 12.89 -13.01
CA LYS A 152 17.00 13.18 -12.79
C LYS A 152 17.59 14.06 -13.90
N GLY A 153 17.21 13.81 -15.16
CA GLY A 153 17.61 14.63 -16.29
C GLY A 153 17.15 16.09 -16.18
N LEU A 154 15.94 16.31 -15.68
CA LEU A 154 15.42 17.66 -15.43
C LEU A 154 16.22 18.42 -14.36
N THR A 155 16.68 17.73 -13.30
CA THR A 155 17.49 18.37 -12.24
C THR A 155 18.90 18.70 -12.68
N ASN A 156 19.48 17.92 -13.58
CA ASN A 156 20.84 18.16 -14.10
C ASN A 156 20.90 19.24 -15.20
N SER A 157 19.76 19.65 -15.74
CA SER A 157 19.65 20.68 -16.79
C SER A 157 19.32 22.08 -16.24
N LEU A 158 19.08 22.21 -14.94
CA LEU A 158 18.92 23.52 -14.28
C LEU A 158 20.29 24.09 -13.93
N PRO A 159 20.61 25.33 -14.33
CA PRO A 159 21.91 25.98 -14.07
C PRO A 159 22.13 26.25 -12.60
#